data_b270cdab0526f5a65b18346260971c88
#
_entry.id   b270cdab0526f5a65b18346260971c88
#
_cell.length_a   1.000
_cell.length_b   1.000
_cell.length_c   1.000
_cell.angle_alpha   90.00
_cell.angle_beta   90.00
_cell.angle_gamma   90.00
#
_symmetry.space_group_name_H-M   'P 1'
#
loop_
_entity.id
_entity.type
_entity.pdbx_description
1 polymer ?
#
loop_
_entity_poly.entity_id
_entity_poly.type
_entity_poly.pdbx_seq_one_letter_code
_entity_poly.pdbx_strand_id
1 'polypeptide(L)'
;MRTFIKLSALIAALSFTDVSQAQSTTFGQMQNMIPRDQRAINQFDVKKDSVEFKGLSIDLGGAFAMQFQAMNSFNDQQGGTYVASNGAAITNYRLNNLENQFNLPTANMTIGAQLYDGVRVNLDLYLAARHHNETWVKGGYLQIDKLDFIKKDFLAGFMKYATIKIGQMENNYGDAHFRRSDNGSALVNPFIESNIMDSFTTEMGAEIYYNRSGFVSMFGMTNGKLNQNVTEFVTSTATVAAPDQNTTISPTILAKLGFDKQLNKDLRVRVTGSLAHNANMSGNPWSSERAGSRYYYVMSHGAYNYNATSVTNNATTDLAANATTGRFNPGFGNWFTTVMFNPFVKFKGFEFFGTIELAQGGDKKGVDATRKVNQYAGDVVYRFGTNEKFYVGARYNVVSGKLAKADVDKVSVNRFESTVGWFMTKNILAKLAYTTQSYKDYTQFSGNSLNDLYGGKFNGLMFEAVITF
;
A
#
# COMPACT_ATOMS: atom_id res chain seq x y z
N MET A 1 -27.78 -12.61 -2.44
CA MET A 1 -28.36 -13.38 -3.57
C MET A 1 -29.04 -12.51 -4.62
N ARG A 2 -29.96 -11.56 -4.28
CA ARG A 2 -30.62 -10.68 -5.27
C ARG A 2 -29.67 -9.71 -6.01
N THR A 3 -28.58 -9.28 -5.42
CA THR A 3 -27.60 -8.35 -6.02
C THR A 3 -26.68 -9.09 -7.02
N PHE A 4 -26.33 -10.33 -6.74
CA PHE A 4 -25.53 -11.17 -7.63
C PHE A 4 -26.27 -11.48 -8.93
N ILE A 5 -27.58 -11.72 -8.85
CA ILE A 5 -28.45 -11.98 -10.02
C ILE A 5 -28.54 -10.73 -10.92
N LYS A 6 -28.50 -9.52 -10.34
CA LYS A 6 -28.53 -8.27 -11.13
C LYS A 6 -27.21 -8.01 -11.86
N LEU A 7 -26.06 -8.35 -11.25
CA LEU A 7 -24.76 -8.21 -11.89
C LEU A 7 -24.59 -9.26 -13.02
N SER A 8 -25.05 -10.49 -12.81
CA SER A 8 -25.06 -11.54 -13.83
C SER A 8 -26.02 -11.19 -14.99
N ALA A 9 -27.15 -10.55 -14.71
CA ALA A 9 -28.09 -10.08 -15.73
C ALA A 9 -27.53 -8.90 -16.53
N LEU A 10 -26.72 -8.02 -15.92
CA LEU A 10 -26.05 -6.92 -16.62
C LEU A 10 -24.95 -7.44 -17.55
N ILE A 11 -24.20 -8.45 -17.14
CA ILE A 11 -23.19 -9.12 -17.98
C ILE A 11 -23.87 -9.91 -19.11
N ALA A 12 -25.02 -10.55 -18.87
CA ALA A 12 -25.78 -11.25 -19.90
C ALA A 12 -26.51 -10.28 -20.84
N ALA A 13 -26.96 -9.13 -20.40
CA ALA A 13 -27.60 -8.11 -21.26
C ALA A 13 -26.62 -7.41 -22.21
N LEU A 14 -25.31 -7.42 -21.88
CA LEU A 14 -24.27 -6.95 -22.81
C LEU A 14 -23.92 -7.95 -23.92
N SER A 15 -24.46 -9.17 -23.85
CA SER A 15 -24.20 -10.22 -24.82
C SER A 15 -25.30 -10.38 -25.90
N PHE A 16 -26.38 -9.60 -25.85
CA PHE A 16 -27.48 -9.68 -26.81
C PHE A 16 -27.90 -8.31 -27.35
N THR A 17 -27.01 -7.68 -28.11
CA THR A 17 -27.44 -6.62 -29.04
C THR A 17 -26.89 -6.90 -30.43
N ASP A 18 -27.79 -6.80 -31.41
CA ASP A 18 -27.63 -7.15 -32.78
C ASP A 18 -26.31 -6.78 -33.45
N VAL A 19 -25.80 -7.74 -34.23
CA VAL A 19 -24.61 -7.64 -35.07
C VAL A 19 -24.91 -6.72 -36.25
N SER A 20 -24.81 -5.41 -36.02
CA SER A 20 -24.54 -4.49 -37.12
C SER A 20 -23.36 -3.61 -36.72
N GLN A 21 -22.16 -3.96 -37.19
CA GLN A 21 -20.86 -3.36 -36.90
C GLN A 21 -20.47 -3.43 -35.42
N ALA A 22 -20.46 -4.61 -34.85
CA ALA A 22 -19.81 -4.86 -33.57
C ALA A 22 -18.32 -4.57 -33.74
N GLN A 23 -17.84 -3.53 -33.05
CA GLN A 23 -16.42 -3.39 -32.76
C GLN A 23 -16.01 -4.70 -32.08
N SER A 24 -15.17 -5.49 -32.74
CA SER A 24 -14.68 -6.74 -32.16
C SER A 24 -13.88 -6.39 -30.89
N THR A 25 -14.43 -6.75 -29.74
CA THR A 25 -13.70 -6.61 -28.48
C THR A 25 -12.54 -7.60 -28.50
N THR A 26 -11.34 -7.13 -28.72
CA THR A 26 -10.14 -7.97 -28.69
C THR A 26 -9.59 -8.00 -27.27
N PHE A 27 -9.44 -9.21 -26.72
CA PHE A 27 -8.58 -9.39 -25.55
C PHE A 27 -7.13 -9.29 -26.03
N GLY A 28 -6.42 -8.23 -25.63
CA GLY A 28 -5.08 -8.02 -26.16
C GLY A 28 -4.28 -6.98 -25.40
N GLN A 29 -3.05 -6.83 -25.82
CA GLN A 29 -2.12 -5.90 -25.21
C GLN A 29 -2.60 -4.46 -25.44
N MET A 30 -2.87 -3.74 -24.35
CA MET A 30 -3.22 -2.32 -24.39
C MET A 30 -1.95 -1.46 -24.43
N GLN A 31 -2.10 -0.24 -24.96
CA GLN A 31 -1.03 0.74 -25.01
C GLN A 31 -0.59 1.16 -23.61
N ASN A 32 0.72 1.36 -23.43
CA ASN A 32 1.32 1.97 -22.25
C ASN A 32 0.87 1.30 -20.93
N MET A 33 0.86 -0.02 -20.89
CA MET A 33 0.43 -0.80 -19.74
C MET A 33 1.59 -1.53 -19.08
N ILE A 34 1.64 -1.56 -17.77
CA ILE A 34 2.57 -2.42 -17.02
C ILE A 34 2.04 -3.86 -17.08
N PRO A 35 2.84 -4.85 -17.53
CA PRO A 35 2.45 -6.25 -17.51
C PRO A 35 2.09 -6.73 -16.09
N ARG A 36 1.21 -7.72 -15.97
CA ARG A 36 0.84 -8.35 -14.68
C ARG A 36 1.59 -9.67 -14.46
N ASP A 37 2.83 -9.76 -14.89
CA ASP A 37 3.68 -10.94 -14.74
C ASP A 37 5.11 -10.56 -14.34
N GLN A 38 6.03 -11.49 -14.34
CA GLN A 38 7.43 -11.27 -13.98
C GLN A 38 8.08 -10.06 -14.67
N ARG A 39 7.58 -9.63 -15.83
CA ARG A 39 8.07 -8.45 -16.55
C ARG A 39 7.74 -7.13 -15.84
N ALA A 40 6.80 -7.13 -14.89
CA ALA A 40 6.48 -5.95 -14.06
C ALA A 40 7.57 -5.63 -13.03
N ILE A 41 8.48 -6.56 -12.76
CA ILE A 41 9.51 -6.40 -11.74
C ILE A 41 10.41 -5.22 -12.10
N ASN A 42 10.61 -4.33 -11.11
CA ASN A 42 11.39 -3.09 -11.26
C ASN A 42 10.85 -2.14 -12.35
N GLN A 43 9.58 -2.22 -12.68
CA GLN A 43 8.90 -1.19 -13.44
C GLN A 43 8.31 -0.16 -12.46
N PHE A 44 8.88 1.04 -12.46
CA PHE A 44 8.48 2.11 -11.54
C PHE A 44 7.40 3.02 -12.13
N ASP A 45 7.46 3.32 -13.42
CA ASP A 45 6.47 4.16 -14.09
C ASP A 45 6.02 3.50 -15.38
N VAL A 46 4.82 3.85 -15.82
CA VAL A 46 4.34 3.45 -17.14
C VAL A 46 5.22 4.10 -18.21
N LYS A 47 5.78 3.28 -19.07
CA LYS A 47 6.57 3.76 -20.22
C LYS A 47 5.68 3.85 -21.44
N LYS A 48 5.94 4.86 -22.28
CA LYS A 48 5.36 4.91 -23.61
C LYS A 48 5.89 3.73 -24.41
N ASP A 49 4.99 2.99 -25.01
CA ASP A 49 5.29 1.85 -25.90
C ASP A 49 4.89 2.15 -27.35
N SER A 50 5.15 1.20 -28.23
CA SER A 50 4.81 1.28 -29.66
C SER A 50 3.59 0.44 -30.03
N VAL A 51 2.79 0.04 -29.04
CA VAL A 51 1.56 -0.72 -29.30
C VAL A 51 0.59 0.17 -30.07
N GLU A 52 0.15 -0.31 -31.25
CA GLU A 52 -0.81 0.43 -32.07
C GLU A 52 -2.23 0.28 -31.52
N PHE A 53 -3.00 1.34 -31.58
CA PHE A 53 -4.42 1.31 -31.30
C PHE A 53 -5.18 0.61 -32.43
N LYS A 54 -5.87 -0.46 -32.10
CA LYS A 54 -6.65 -1.28 -33.05
C LYS A 54 -8.16 -1.22 -32.78
N GLY A 55 -8.64 -0.22 -32.08
CA GLY A 55 -10.02 -0.10 -31.64
C GLY A 55 -10.20 -0.40 -30.16
N LEU A 56 -11.45 -0.42 -29.73
CA LEU A 56 -11.80 -0.74 -28.35
C LEU A 56 -11.27 -2.12 -27.97
N SER A 57 -10.51 -2.18 -26.89
CA SER A 57 -10.06 -3.46 -26.33
C SER A 57 -10.26 -3.49 -24.82
N ILE A 58 -10.53 -4.67 -24.28
CA ILE A 58 -10.68 -4.89 -22.83
C ILE A 58 -9.59 -5.84 -22.38
N ASP A 59 -8.97 -5.52 -21.25
CA ASP A 59 -8.02 -6.35 -20.56
C ASP A 59 -8.60 -6.71 -19.19
N LEU A 60 -8.61 -7.98 -18.87
CA LEU A 60 -9.03 -8.50 -17.59
C LEU A 60 -7.83 -9.17 -16.93
N GLY A 61 -7.52 -8.74 -15.72
CA GLY A 61 -6.44 -9.32 -14.96
C GLY A 61 -6.79 -9.52 -13.52
N GLY A 62 -5.97 -10.29 -12.85
CA GLY A 62 -6.12 -10.55 -11.43
C GLY A 62 -4.81 -10.89 -10.75
N ALA A 63 -4.84 -10.79 -9.43
CA ALA A 63 -3.75 -11.22 -8.56
C ALA A 63 -4.35 -11.93 -7.34
N PHE A 64 -3.72 -13.02 -6.94
CA PHE A 64 -4.16 -13.82 -5.81
C PHE A 64 -2.94 -14.24 -4.99
N ALA A 65 -2.99 -14.03 -3.68
CA ALA A 65 -1.91 -14.40 -2.77
C ALA A 65 -2.43 -15.23 -1.60
N MET A 66 -1.71 -16.32 -1.34
CA MET A 66 -1.92 -17.22 -0.19
C MET A 66 -0.68 -17.19 0.67
N GLN A 67 -0.86 -17.17 2.00
CA GLN A 67 0.24 -17.17 2.96
C GLN A 67 0.06 -18.28 3.98
N PHE A 68 1.19 -18.87 4.37
CA PHE A 68 1.30 -19.70 5.56
C PHE A 68 2.23 -18.98 6.54
N GLN A 69 1.77 -18.75 7.76
CA GLN A 69 2.50 -18.04 8.80
C GLN A 69 2.91 -18.98 9.93
N ALA A 70 4.19 -18.91 10.28
CA ALA A 70 4.77 -19.58 11.44
C ALA A 70 5.62 -18.58 12.22
N MET A 71 4.96 -17.73 13.01
CA MET A 71 5.54 -16.60 13.72
C MET A 71 5.29 -16.70 15.21
N ASN A 72 6.28 -16.29 16.02
CA ASN A 72 6.18 -16.20 17.47
C ASN A 72 6.35 -14.76 17.93
N SER A 73 5.50 -14.33 18.86
CA SER A 73 5.53 -13.00 19.48
C SER A 73 5.96 -13.09 20.93
N PHE A 74 6.78 -12.14 21.36
CA PHE A 74 7.32 -12.04 22.72
C PHE A 74 7.27 -10.59 23.21
N ASN A 75 7.09 -10.40 24.51
CA ASN A 75 7.35 -9.11 25.16
C ASN A 75 7.78 -9.32 26.62
N ASP A 76 8.23 -8.26 27.28
CA ASP A 76 8.79 -8.34 28.64
C ASP A 76 7.70 -8.40 29.73
N GLN A 77 6.41 -8.48 29.36
CA GLN A 77 5.29 -8.46 30.27
C GLN A 77 4.57 -9.80 30.43
N GLN A 78 4.95 -10.80 29.68
CA GLN A 78 4.25 -12.10 29.69
C GLN A 78 4.28 -12.78 31.07
N GLY A 79 3.11 -13.21 31.51
CA GLY A 79 2.92 -13.92 32.79
C GLY A 79 2.93 -13.04 34.03
N GLY A 80 3.17 -11.72 33.87
CA GLY A 80 3.21 -10.77 34.96
C GLY A 80 1.85 -10.37 35.53
N THR A 81 1.88 -9.79 36.72
CA THR A 81 0.74 -9.09 37.34
C THR A 81 1.11 -7.63 37.47
N TYR A 82 0.25 -6.74 37.01
CA TYR A 82 0.49 -5.31 36.92
C TYR A 82 -0.71 -4.54 37.49
N VAL A 83 -0.44 -3.34 37.97
CA VAL A 83 -1.50 -2.42 38.44
C VAL A 83 -1.49 -1.21 37.53
N ALA A 84 -2.60 -0.99 36.83
CA ALA A 84 -2.79 0.19 36.00
C ALA A 84 -2.91 1.46 36.86
N SER A 85 -2.70 2.64 36.26
CA SER A 85 -2.78 3.94 36.97
C SER A 85 -4.13 4.23 37.60
N ASN A 86 -5.20 3.60 37.15
CA ASN A 86 -6.55 3.65 37.73
C ASN A 86 -6.79 2.63 38.87
N GLY A 87 -5.74 1.89 39.28
CA GLY A 87 -5.81 0.87 40.32
C GLY A 87 -6.32 -0.51 39.86
N ALA A 88 -6.65 -0.69 38.59
CA ALA A 88 -7.09 -1.99 38.07
C ALA A 88 -5.91 -2.99 38.01
N ALA A 89 -6.10 -4.18 38.56
CA ALA A 89 -5.12 -5.27 38.45
C ALA A 89 -5.26 -5.99 37.10
N ILE A 90 -4.13 -6.11 36.40
CA ILE A 90 -4.00 -6.90 35.18
C ILE A 90 -3.14 -8.10 35.51
N THR A 91 -3.76 -9.28 35.55
CA THR A 91 -3.08 -10.51 35.98
C THR A 91 -2.86 -11.44 34.80
N ASN A 92 -1.73 -12.16 34.80
CA ASN A 92 -1.41 -13.20 33.81
C ASN A 92 -1.49 -12.68 32.35
N TYR A 93 -0.97 -11.50 32.10
CA TYR A 93 -0.92 -10.89 30.79
C TYR A 93 -0.14 -11.77 29.79
N ARG A 94 -0.70 -11.99 28.59
CA ARG A 94 -0.04 -12.77 27.53
C ARG A 94 -0.39 -12.23 26.15
N LEU A 95 0.59 -12.26 25.26
CA LEU A 95 0.35 -12.12 23.82
C LEU A 95 -0.33 -13.38 23.26
N ASN A 96 -1.13 -13.21 22.21
CA ASN A 96 -1.72 -14.32 21.49
C ASN A 96 -0.63 -15.15 20.82
N ASN A 97 -0.67 -16.47 21.02
CA ASN A 97 0.10 -17.43 20.25
C ASN A 97 -0.74 -17.87 19.07
N LEU A 98 -0.28 -17.57 17.87
CA LEU A 98 -0.89 -18.06 16.64
C LEU A 98 -0.30 -19.43 16.28
N GLU A 99 -1.16 -20.36 15.91
CA GLU A 99 -0.70 -21.62 15.35
C GLU A 99 -0.09 -21.41 13.96
N ASN A 100 0.77 -22.36 13.57
CA ASN A 100 1.38 -22.35 12.23
C ASN A 100 0.33 -22.78 11.20
N GLN A 101 -0.30 -21.83 10.57
CA GLN A 101 -1.46 -22.02 9.68
C GLN A 101 -1.49 -21.07 8.49
N PHE A 102 -2.41 -21.35 7.57
CA PHE A 102 -2.69 -20.46 6.45
C PHE A 102 -3.47 -19.22 6.91
N ASN A 103 -3.02 -18.05 6.45
CA ASN A 103 -3.78 -16.82 6.53
C ASN A 103 -4.92 -16.82 5.51
N LEU A 104 -5.93 -15.99 5.73
CA LEU A 104 -6.96 -15.75 4.73
C LEU A 104 -6.33 -15.23 3.43
N PRO A 105 -6.73 -15.75 2.27
CA PRO A 105 -6.21 -15.30 0.98
C PRO A 105 -6.61 -13.86 0.69
N THR A 106 -5.81 -13.21 -0.14
CA THR A 106 -6.08 -11.86 -0.65
C THR A 106 -6.09 -11.88 -2.17
N ALA A 107 -6.96 -11.11 -2.78
CA ALA A 107 -7.07 -11.04 -4.24
C ALA A 107 -7.40 -9.63 -4.73
N ASN A 108 -6.94 -9.32 -5.94
CA ASN A 108 -7.33 -8.13 -6.69
C ASN A 108 -7.86 -8.57 -8.06
N MET A 109 -8.81 -7.82 -8.59
CA MET A 109 -9.25 -7.93 -9.98
C MET A 109 -9.10 -6.57 -10.63
N THR A 110 -8.54 -6.55 -11.84
CA THR A 110 -8.34 -5.32 -12.61
C THR A 110 -9.06 -5.44 -13.95
N ILE A 111 -9.79 -4.41 -14.30
CA ILE A 111 -10.44 -4.28 -15.60
C ILE A 111 -9.83 -3.06 -16.29
N GLY A 112 -9.16 -3.27 -17.41
CA GLY A 112 -8.65 -2.21 -18.27
C GLY A 112 -9.50 -2.08 -19.54
N ALA A 113 -9.71 -0.86 -20.03
CA ALA A 113 -10.35 -0.63 -21.33
C ALA A 113 -9.59 0.44 -22.12
N GLN A 114 -9.08 0.09 -23.28
CA GLN A 114 -8.53 1.03 -24.25
C GLN A 114 -9.70 1.64 -25.03
N LEU A 115 -10.00 2.89 -24.80
CA LEU A 115 -11.17 3.57 -25.34
C LEU A 115 -10.89 4.28 -26.67
N TYR A 116 -9.67 4.84 -26.79
CA TYR A 116 -9.21 5.58 -27.95
C TYR A 116 -7.69 5.48 -28.05
N ASP A 117 -7.09 5.96 -29.14
CA ASP A 117 -5.63 6.02 -29.27
C ASP A 117 -5.03 6.91 -28.18
N GLY A 118 -4.25 6.30 -27.29
CA GLY A 118 -3.66 6.96 -26.14
C GLY A 118 -4.65 7.29 -25.01
N VAL A 119 -5.88 6.73 -24.99
CA VAL A 119 -6.86 6.94 -23.90
C VAL A 119 -7.35 5.62 -23.38
N ARG A 120 -7.19 5.37 -22.09
CA ARG A 120 -7.64 4.14 -21.42
C ARG A 120 -8.19 4.40 -20.03
N VAL A 121 -9.06 3.51 -19.60
CA VAL A 121 -9.58 3.43 -18.23
C VAL A 121 -8.98 2.22 -17.52
N ASN A 122 -8.70 2.36 -16.25
CA ASN A 122 -8.35 1.26 -15.34
C ASN A 122 -9.31 1.24 -14.16
N LEU A 123 -9.80 0.07 -13.79
CA LEU A 123 -10.64 -0.17 -12.62
C LEU A 123 -10.04 -1.31 -11.81
N ASP A 124 -9.72 -1.04 -10.56
CA ASP A 124 -9.18 -2.01 -9.62
C ASP A 124 -10.22 -2.36 -8.55
N LEU A 125 -10.51 -3.65 -8.42
CA LEU A 125 -11.42 -4.21 -7.43
C LEU A 125 -10.62 -4.96 -6.35
N TYR A 126 -11.03 -4.77 -5.13
CA TYR A 126 -10.48 -5.40 -3.95
C TYR A 126 -11.36 -6.58 -3.54
N LEU A 127 -10.75 -7.75 -3.38
CA LEU A 127 -11.40 -9.00 -3.02
C LEU A 127 -10.70 -9.54 -1.77
N ALA A 128 -10.90 -8.87 -0.63
CA ALA A 128 -10.27 -9.27 0.61
C ALA A 128 -11.26 -9.97 1.54
N ALA A 129 -10.90 -11.14 2.03
CA ALA A 129 -11.59 -11.79 3.12
C ALA A 129 -10.94 -11.50 4.49
N ARG A 130 -9.84 -10.73 4.51
CA ARG A 130 -8.98 -10.57 5.67
C ARG A 130 -9.59 -9.71 6.77
N HIS A 131 -10.30 -8.63 6.39
CA HIS A 131 -10.97 -7.71 7.32
C HIS A 131 -12.29 -7.15 6.78
N HIS A 132 -12.63 -7.43 5.51
CA HIS A 132 -13.90 -7.10 4.88
C HIS A 132 -14.39 -8.24 4.01
N ASN A 133 -15.66 -8.58 4.13
CA ASN A 133 -16.32 -9.62 3.32
C ASN A 133 -16.89 -9.05 2.03
N GLU A 134 -16.50 -7.85 1.64
CA GLU A 134 -17.10 -7.09 0.56
C GLU A 134 -16.13 -6.92 -0.60
N THR A 135 -16.68 -6.92 -1.79
CA THR A 135 -15.97 -6.46 -2.97
C THR A 135 -16.18 -4.96 -3.12
N TRP A 136 -15.11 -4.19 -3.18
CA TRP A 136 -15.19 -2.76 -3.37
C TRP A 136 -14.22 -2.24 -4.41
N VAL A 137 -14.53 -1.06 -4.96
CA VAL A 137 -13.64 -0.35 -5.88
C VAL A 137 -12.49 0.22 -5.06
N LYS A 138 -11.28 -0.27 -5.33
CA LYS A 138 -10.05 0.25 -4.75
C LYS A 138 -9.55 1.47 -5.50
N GLY A 139 -9.67 1.44 -6.82
CA GLY A 139 -9.23 2.50 -7.72
C GLY A 139 -9.96 2.45 -9.04
N GLY A 140 -10.00 3.59 -9.70
CA GLY A 140 -10.51 3.73 -11.05
C GLY A 140 -10.10 5.08 -11.60
N TYR A 141 -9.33 5.07 -12.70
CA TYR A 141 -8.81 6.29 -13.29
C TYR A 141 -8.78 6.23 -14.81
N LEU A 142 -8.92 7.40 -15.41
CA LEU A 142 -8.64 7.65 -16.81
C LEU A 142 -7.16 7.97 -16.98
N GLN A 143 -6.48 7.30 -17.90
CA GLN A 143 -5.13 7.64 -18.34
C GLN A 143 -5.18 8.19 -19.76
N ILE A 144 -4.53 9.34 -19.95
CA ILE A 144 -4.46 10.07 -21.21
C ILE A 144 -2.99 10.19 -21.61
N ASP A 145 -2.64 9.57 -22.72
CA ASP A 145 -1.30 9.54 -23.28
C ASP A 145 -1.19 10.34 -24.59
N LYS A 146 -2.34 10.66 -25.22
CA LYS A 146 -2.49 11.51 -26.42
C LYS A 146 -3.74 12.38 -26.27
N LEU A 147 -3.75 13.52 -26.90
CA LEU A 147 -4.88 14.46 -26.92
C LEU A 147 -5.55 14.57 -28.30
N ASP A 148 -5.35 13.58 -29.14
CA ASP A 148 -5.85 13.54 -30.51
C ASP A 148 -7.38 13.53 -30.61
N PHE A 149 -8.07 13.15 -29.54
CA PHE A 149 -9.53 13.25 -29.43
C PHE A 149 -10.04 14.69 -29.36
N ILE A 150 -9.18 15.66 -29.01
CA ILE A 150 -9.50 17.11 -29.09
C ILE A 150 -9.25 17.61 -30.52
N LYS A 151 -8.07 17.31 -31.04
CA LYS A 151 -7.64 17.65 -32.40
C LYS A 151 -6.42 16.79 -32.74
N LYS A 152 -6.36 16.27 -33.95
CA LYS A 152 -5.22 15.50 -34.43
C LYS A 152 -3.89 16.23 -34.15
N ASP A 153 -2.93 15.53 -33.58
CA ASP A 153 -1.59 16.00 -33.18
C ASP A 153 -1.60 17.15 -32.17
N PHE A 154 -2.70 17.36 -31.42
CA PHE A 154 -2.77 18.40 -30.40
C PHE A 154 -1.77 18.14 -29.28
N LEU A 155 -0.84 19.08 -29.10
CA LEU A 155 0.28 18.98 -28.16
C LEU A 155 1.13 17.69 -28.29
N ALA A 156 1.19 17.07 -29.50
CA ALA A 156 1.87 15.79 -29.72
C ALA A 156 3.34 15.83 -29.26
N GLY A 157 4.06 16.94 -29.45
CA GLY A 157 5.43 17.10 -29.01
C GLY A 157 5.60 17.02 -27.48
N PHE A 158 4.64 17.52 -26.71
CA PHE A 158 4.59 17.41 -25.26
C PHE A 158 4.10 16.03 -24.81
N MET A 159 2.97 15.57 -25.36
CA MET A 159 2.35 14.29 -25.02
C MET A 159 3.21 13.07 -25.36
N LYS A 160 4.19 13.21 -26.24
CA LYS A 160 5.20 12.20 -26.47
C LYS A 160 5.92 11.78 -25.18
N TYR A 161 6.03 12.67 -24.21
CA TYR A 161 6.73 12.47 -22.95
C TYR A 161 5.80 12.55 -21.74
N ALA A 162 4.59 13.08 -21.91
CA ALA A 162 3.65 13.30 -20.83
C ALA A 162 2.56 12.24 -20.77
N THR A 163 2.09 11.94 -19.58
CA THR A 163 0.91 11.12 -19.27
C THR A 163 0.09 11.86 -18.22
N ILE A 164 -1.22 11.87 -18.38
CA ILE A 164 -2.16 12.44 -17.40
C ILE A 164 -3.01 11.32 -16.85
N LYS A 165 -3.21 11.27 -15.54
CA LYS A 165 -4.16 10.38 -14.89
C LYS A 165 -5.16 11.19 -14.09
N ILE A 166 -6.44 10.81 -14.13
CA ILE A 166 -7.52 11.48 -13.41
C ILE A 166 -8.47 10.43 -12.85
N GLY A 167 -8.75 10.47 -11.57
CA GLY A 167 -9.67 9.55 -10.90
C GLY A 167 -9.27 9.19 -9.49
N GLN A 168 -9.77 8.05 -9.01
CA GLN A 168 -9.37 7.45 -7.77
C GLN A 168 -8.10 6.63 -7.99
N MET A 169 -7.01 7.05 -7.37
CA MET A 169 -5.69 6.45 -7.57
C MET A 169 -4.96 6.26 -6.25
N GLU A 170 -4.04 5.32 -6.24
CA GLU A 170 -2.97 5.31 -5.25
C GLU A 170 -2.11 6.57 -5.43
N ASN A 171 -1.86 7.29 -4.35
CA ASN A 171 -1.00 8.47 -4.36
C ASN A 171 0.43 8.07 -4.73
N ASN A 172 0.95 8.61 -5.83
CA ASN A 172 2.29 8.31 -6.30
C ASN A 172 3.37 9.03 -5.47
N TYR A 173 3.53 8.57 -4.22
CA TYR A 173 4.52 9.08 -3.27
C TYR A 173 5.61 8.05 -3.01
N GLY A 174 6.87 8.39 -3.30
CA GLY A 174 8.01 7.49 -3.23
C GLY A 174 8.03 6.42 -4.32
N ASP A 175 9.12 5.67 -4.44
CA ASP A 175 9.22 4.53 -5.33
C ASP A 175 8.98 3.19 -4.61
N ALA A 176 8.92 3.20 -3.28
CA ALA A 176 8.61 2.02 -2.50
C ALA A 176 7.23 1.43 -2.87
N HIS A 177 6.27 2.27 -3.27
CA HIS A 177 4.93 1.84 -3.67
C HIS A 177 4.92 0.94 -4.92
N PHE A 178 5.94 1.01 -5.79
CA PHE A 178 6.08 0.10 -6.94
C PHE A 178 6.67 -1.26 -6.59
N ARG A 179 7.17 -1.44 -5.37
CA ARG A 179 7.86 -2.67 -4.90
C ARG A 179 7.20 -3.27 -3.67
N ARG A 180 6.02 -2.81 -3.29
CA ARG A 180 5.25 -3.26 -2.14
C ARG A 180 4.24 -4.35 -2.52
N SER A 181 3.78 -5.08 -1.52
CA SER A 181 2.60 -5.92 -1.64
C SER A 181 1.34 -5.08 -1.47
N ASP A 182 0.39 -5.26 -2.37
CA ASP A 182 -0.88 -4.57 -2.39
C ASP A 182 -2.00 -5.61 -2.47
N ASN A 183 -2.52 -6.01 -1.33
CA ASN A 183 -3.49 -7.08 -1.18
C ASN A 183 -3.00 -8.37 -1.89
N GLY A 184 -3.68 -8.85 -2.93
CA GLY A 184 -3.25 -9.98 -3.74
C GLY A 184 -2.10 -9.68 -4.71
N SER A 185 -1.87 -8.40 -5.03
CA SER A 185 -0.79 -7.95 -5.92
C SER A 185 0.55 -7.92 -5.18
N ALA A 186 1.19 -9.08 -5.04
CA ALA A 186 2.43 -9.25 -4.28
C ALA A 186 3.62 -9.72 -5.12
N LEU A 187 3.45 -9.84 -6.45
CA LEU A 187 4.46 -10.39 -7.34
C LEU A 187 5.71 -9.50 -7.46
N VAL A 188 5.53 -8.18 -7.41
CA VAL A 188 6.64 -7.21 -7.58
C VAL A 188 7.45 -7.01 -6.30
N ASN A 189 6.91 -7.36 -5.14
CA ASN A 189 7.64 -7.31 -3.87
C ASN A 189 8.56 -8.55 -3.75
N PRO A 190 9.87 -8.39 -3.66
CA PRO A 190 10.76 -9.52 -3.44
C PRO A 190 10.65 -10.11 -2.02
N PHE A 191 10.03 -9.38 -1.11
CA PHE A 191 9.72 -9.81 0.26
C PHE A 191 8.23 -10.14 0.39
N ILE A 192 7.77 -10.55 1.57
CA ILE A 192 6.37 -10.94 1.75
C ILE A 192 5.54 -9.72 2.15
N GLU A 193 5.93 -9.01 3.19
CA GLU A 193 5.19 -7.84 3.65
C GLU A 193 5.83 -6.52 3.20
N SER A 194 5.12 -5.42 3.36
CA SER A 194 5.60 -4.07 3.05
C SER A 194 6.57 -3.56 4.12
N ASN A 195 7.17 -2.39 3.93
CA ASN A 195 8.02 -1.75 4.93
C ASN A 195 7.27 -1.56 6.26
N ILE A 196 8.00 -1.42 7.37
CA ILE A 196 7.41 -1.23 8.71
C ILE A 196 6.48 -0.01 8.72
N MET A 197 6.87 1.09 8.07
CA MET A 197 6.04 2.26 7.84
C MET A 197 5.76 2.31 6.32
N ASP A 198 4.51 2.16 5.94
CA ASP A 198 4.07 2.08 4.54
C ASP A 198 3.03 3.16 4.29
N SER A 199 3.45 4.23 3.59
CA SER A 199 2.58 5.32 3.20
C SER A 199 1.79 4.93 1.96
N PHE A 200 0.62 4.36 2.18
CA PHE A 200 -0.26 3.90 1.12
C PHE A 200 -1.70 4.36 1.33
N THR A 201 -2.19 5.15 0.39
CA THR A 201 -3.58 5.62 0.38
C THR A 201 -4.06 5.84 -1.05
N THR A 202 -5.37 5.73 -1.25
CA THR A 202 -6.04 6.08 -2.51
C THR A 202 -6.90 7.32 -2.29
N GLU A 203 -6.81 8.27 -3.22
CA GLU A 203 -7.56 9.52 -3.18
C GLU A 203 -8.11 9.86 -4.57
N MET A 204 -9.15 10.70 -4.61
CA MET A 204 -9.63 11.30 -5.86
C MET A 204 -8.76 12.48 -6.25
N GLY A 205 -8.23 12.47 -7.48
CA GLY A 205 -7.34 13.55 -7.92
C GLY A 205 -6.88 13.41 -9.35
N ALA A 206 -5.83 14.16 -9.66
CA ALA A 206 -5.16 14.15 -10.95
C ALA A 206 -3.64 14.17 -10.77
N GLU A 207 -2.95 13.47 -11.64
CA GLU A 207 -1.49 13.45 -11.71
C GLU A 207 -1.03 13.67 -13.16
N ILE A 208 0.02 14.45 -13.34
CA ILE A 208 0.71 14.64 -14.61
C ILE A 208 2.15 14.16 -14.47
N TYR A 209 2.56 13.34 -15.40
CA TYR A 209 3.90 12.77 -15.52
C TYR A 209 4.61 13.37 -16.72
N TYR A 210 5.90 13.59 -16.60
CA TYR A 210 6.74 13.95 -17.73
C TYR A 210 8.08 13.24 -17.64
N ASN A 211 8.31 12.31 -18.57
CA ASN A 211 9.48 11.44 -18.60
C ASN A 211 10.25 11.62 -19.93
N ARG A 212 11.47 12.12 -19.86
CA ARG A 212 12.28 12.38 -21.07
C ARG A 212 13.76 12.11 -20.85
N SER A 213 14.35 11.27 -21.69
CA SER A 213 15.80 10.98 -21.70
C SER A 213 16.38 10.55 -20.35
N GLY A 214 15.61 9.84 -19.55
CA GLY A 214 15.96 9.41 -18.20
C GLY A 214 15.48 10.35 -17.10
N PHE A 215 15.16 11.61 -17.40
CA PHE A 215 14.50 12.48 -16.43
C PHE A 215 13.08 11.99 -16.17
N VAL A 216 12.72 11.93 -14.89
CA VAL A 216 11.40 11.51 -14.38
C VAL A 216 10.83 12.63 -13.55
N SER A 217 9.60 13.04 -13.85
CA SER A 217 8.89 13.98 -13.01
C SER A 217 7.40 13.67 -12.94
N MET A 218 6.81 14.01 -11.81
CA MET A 218 5.37 13.94 -11.59
C MET A 218 4.93 15.08 -10.66
N PHE A 219 3.78 15.63 -10.97
CA PHE A 219 3.04 16.50 -10.07
C PHE A 219 1.61 15.98 -9.94
N GLY A 220 1.09 15.96 -8.72
CA GLY A 220 -0.26 15.49 -8.41
C GLY A 220 -0.96 16.39 -7.41
N MET A 221 -2.27 16.45 -7.53
CA MET A 221 -3.14 17.10 -6.57
C MET A 221 -4.42 16.27 -6.41
N THR A 222 -4.81 16.02 -5.17
CA THR A 222 -5.98 15.24 -4.82
C THR A 222 -6.91 16.01 -3.89
N ASN A 223 -8.10 15.46 -3.62
CA ASN A 223 -9.02 16.01 -2.64
C ASN A 223 -8.55 15.84 -1.18
N GLY A 224 -7.45 15.13 -0.92
CA GLY A 224 -7.05 14.68 0.43
C GLY A 224 -7.94 13.57 0.98
N LYS A 225 -8.85 13.02 0.19
CA LYS A 225 -9.77 11.93 0.49
C LYS A 225 -10.52 11.45 -0.76
N LEU A 226 -11.41 10.47 -0.60
CA LEU A 226 -12.21 9.93 -1.72
C LEU A 226 -13.40 10.82 -2.10
N ASN A 227 -14.13 11.35 -1.13
CA ASN A 227 -15.34 12.13 -1.36
C ASN A 227 -15.05 13.64 -1.39
N GLN A 228 -16.04 14.43 -1.83
CA GLN A 228 -15.99 15.89 -1.77
C GLN A 228 -15.92 16.40 -0.32
N ASN A 229 -15.38 17.59 -0.14
CA ASN A 229 -15.39 18.29 1.13
C ASN A 229 -16.79 18.85 1.42
N VAL A 230 -17.18 18.80 2.68
CA VAL A 230 -18.37 19.50 3.17
C VAL A 230 -17.89 20.86 3.72
N THR A 231 -18.38 21.95 3.14
CA THR A 231 -17.99 23.31 3.53
C THR A 231 -18.90 23.91 4.60
N GLU A 232 -20.12 23.43 4.69
CA GLU A 232 -21.11 23.88 5.67
C GLU A 232 -21.75 22.68 6.36
N PHE A 233 -21.91 22.80 7.68
CA PHE A 233 -22.62 21.80 8.49
C PHE A 233 -23.93 22.40 8.99
N VAL A 234 -25.05 21.73 8.72
CA VAL A 234 -26.32 22.03 9.37
C VAL A 234 -26.40 21.21 10.65
N THR A 235 -26.32 21.87 11.79
CA THR A 235 -26.51 21.21 13.09
C THR A 235 -27.94 21.36 13.53
N SER A 236 -28.57 20.27 13.98
CA SER A 236 -29.92 20.26 14.50
C SER A 236 -30.04 20.73 15.97
N THR A 237 -28.92 21.03 16.63
CA THR A 237 -28.91 21.41 18.07
C THR A 237 -28.23 22.75 18.26
N ALA A 238 -28.91 23.65 18.94
CA ALA A 238 -28.54 25.03 19.23
C ALA A 238 -27.35 25.24 20.20
N THR A 239 -26.61 24.20 20.52
CA THR A 239 -25.56 24.21 21.55
C THR A 239 -24.15 24.04 21.01
N VAL A 240 -23.93 24.10 19.72
CA VAL A 240 -22.57 24.12 19.18
C VAL A 240 -22.10 25.57 19.13
N ALA A 241 -21.17 25.90 20.02
CA ALA A 241 -20.43 27.16 19.93
C ALA A 241 -19.87 27.34 18.51
N ALA A 242 -19.89 28.57 18.04
CA ALA A 242 -19.53 28.96 16.67
C ALA A 242 -18.30 28.22 16.13
N PRO A 243 -18.29 27.85 14.87
CA PRO A 243 -17.24 27.04 14.26
C PRO A 243 -15.99 27.89 14.04
N ASP A 244 -15.14 27.95 15.02
CA ASP A 244 -13.76 28.40 14.83
C ASP A 244 -12.87 27.25 14.35
N GLN A 245 -13.50 26.22 13.79
CA GLN A 245 -12.81 25.05 13.30
C GLN A 245 -12.89 25.03 11.78
N ASN A 246 -11.73 25.24 11.16
CA ASN A 246 -11.56 24.96 9.74
C ASN A 246 -11.72 23.44 9.52
N THR A 247 -12.95 23.00 9.27
CA THR A 247 -13.30 21.61 9.00
C THR A 247 -13.03 21.20 7.55
N THR A 248 -12.57 22.15 6.73
CA THR A 248 -12.29 21.91 5.32
C THR A 248 -11.03 21.09 5.17
N ILE A 249 -11.14 19.90 4.60
CA ILE A 249 -9.98 19.08 4.25
C ILE A 249 -9.17 19.76 3.14
N SER A 250 -7.87 19.80 3.30
CA SER A 250 -6.97 20.36 2.31
C SER A 250 -6.66 19.37 1.20
N PRO A 251 -6.35 19.83 -0.02
CA PRO A 251 -5.78 18.97 -1.04
C PRO A 251 -4.47 18.32 -0.56
N THR A 252 -4.22 17.08 -0.98
CA THR A 252 -2.88 16.50 -0.91
C THR A 252 -2.10 16.92 -2.14
N ILE A 253 -0.92 17.50 -1.93
CA ILE A 253 0.02 17.86 -2.99
C ILE A 253 1.10 16.80 -3.07
N LEU A 254 1.33 16.29 -4.27
CA LEU A 254 2.32 15.29 -4.59
C LEU A 254 3.32 15.83 -5.60
N ALA A 255 4.60 15.56 -5.40
CA ALA A 255 5.63 15.87 -6.38
C ALA A 255 6.71 14.78 -6.38
N LYS A 256 7.23 14.45 -7.55
CA LYS A 256 8.35 13.52 -7.72
C LYS A 256 9.29 14.05 -8.80
N LEU A 257 10.58 14.00 -8.51
CA LEU A 257 11.64 14.31 -9.47
C LEU A 257 12.71 13.23 -9.38
N GLY A 258 13.31 12.90 -10.51
CA GLY A 258 14.38 11.92 -10.51
C GLY A 258 14.97 11.59 -11.87
N PHE A 259 15.73 10.53 -11.86
CA PHE A 259 16.43 10.02 -13.01
C PHE A 259 16.33 8.49 -13.04
N ASP A 260 15.96 7.91 -14.18
CA ASP A 260 15.90 6.46 -14.43
C ASP A 260 16.47 6.15 -15.79
N LYS A 261 17.61 5.50 -15.84
CA LYS A 261 18.26 5.19 -17.10
C LYS A 261 18.97 3.83 -17.07
N GLN A 262 18.77 3.07 -18.15
CA GLN A 262 19.66 1.98 -18.51
C GLN A 262 20.94 2.58 -19.09
N LEU A 263 22.04 2.52 -18.33
CA LEU A 263 23.32 3.12 -18.71
C LEU A 263 24.06 2.27 -19.76
N ASN A 264 23.98 0.95 -19.62
CA ASN A 264 24.46 -0.03 -20.58
C ASN A 264 23.63 -1.33 -20.44
N LYS A 265 23.97 -2.39 -21.18
CA LYS A 265 23.20 -3.65 -21.17
C LYS A 265 23.05 -4.29 -19.77
N ASP A 266 23.98 -4.02 -18.87
CA ASP A 266 24.06 -4.67 -17.56
C ASP A 266 23.67 -3.75 -16.40
N LEU A 267 23.74 -2.41 -16.58
CA LEU A 267 23.60 -1.44 -15.49
C LEU A 267 22.44 -0.49 -15.72
N ARG A 268 21.48 -0.51 -14.82
CA ARG A 268 20.40 0.49 -14.67
C ARG A 268 20.53 1.22 -13.34
N VAL A 269 20.35 2.52 -13.37
CA VAL A 269 20.33 3.38 -12.19
C VAL A 269 19.05 4.19 -12.20
N ARG A 270 18.36 4.22 -11.06
CA ARG A 270 17.24 5.11 -10.81
C ARG A 270 17.44 5.79 -9.45
N VAL A 271 17.16 7.08 -9.39
CA VAL A 271 17.18 7.87 -8.16
C VAL A 271 16.01 8.84 -8.22
N THR A 272 15.16 8.83 -7.21
CA THR A 272 14.01 9.73 -7.12
C THR A 272 13.93 10.38 -5.75
N GLY A 273 13.46 11.62 -5.74
CA GLY A 273 12.98 12.33 -4.55
C GLY A 273 11.50 12.63 -4.71
N SER A 274 10.71 12.37 -3.68
CA SER A 274 9.27 12.57 -3.67
C SER A 274 8.85 13.41 -2.47
N LEU A 275 7.80 14.22 -2.65
CA LEU A 275 7.15 15.03 -1.62
C LEU A 275 5.67 14.67 -1.57
N ALA A 276 5.12 14.56 -0.36
CA ALA A 276 3.68 14.61 -0.13
C ALA A 276 3.37 15.57 1.02
N HIS A 277 2.35 16.39 0.85
CA HIS A 277 1.91 17.38 1.84
C HIS A 277 0.40 17.50 1.88
N ASN A 278 -0.15 17.52 3.09
CA ASN A 278 -1.55 17.88 3.34
C ASN A 278 -1.62 18.75 4.61
N ALA A 279 -2.24 19.92 4.49
CA ALA A 279 -2.31 20.89 5.59
C ALA A 279 -3.46 20.66 6.56
N ASN A 280 -4.49 19.91 6.15
CA ASN A 280 -5.64 19.52 6.98
C ASN A 280 -6.25 18.23 6.39
N MET A 281 -5.78 17.08 6.81
CA MET A 281 -6.15 15.78 6.27
C MET A 281 -7.37 15.17 6.96
N SER A 282 -8.12 14.34 6.24
CA SER A 282 -9.22 13.53 6.79
C SER A 282 -8.75 12.17 7.32
N GLY A 283 -7.60 11.69 6.89
CA GLY A 283 -7.06 10.39 7.26
C GLY A 283 -5.55 10.36 7.14
N ASN A 284 -4.93 9.58 8.00
CA ASN A 284 -3.48 9.39 8.02
C ASN A 284 -3.07 8.39 6.91
N PRO A 285 -2.20 8.78 5.94
CA PRO A 285 -1.77 7.88 4.87
C PRO A 285 -1.11 6.59 5.35
N TRP A 286 -0.46 6.61 6.50
CA TRP A 286 0.19 5.43 7.09
C TRP A 286 -0.78 4.50 7.86
N SER A 287 -2.08 4.83 7.89
CA SER A 287 -3.13 3.93 8.42
C SER A 287 -3.57 2.85 7.45
N SER A 288 -3.43 3.03 6.26
CA SER A 288 -3.51 2.33 4.96
C SER A 288 -4.07 0.89 4.88
N GLU A 289 -4.66 0.33 5.91
CA GLU A 289 -5.20 -1.04 5.89
C GLU A 289 -6.25 -1.26 4.81
N ARG A 290 -7.12 -0.25 4.59
CA ARG A 290 -8.14 -0.27 3.54
C ARG A 290 -7.57 -0.23 2.13
N ALA A 291 -6.35 0.23 2.01
CA ALA A 291 -5.67 0.35 0.73
C ALA A 291 -4.83 -0.87 0.37
N GLY A 292 -4.81 -1.93 1.21
CA GLY A 292 -4.14 -3.18 0.93
C GLY A 292 -2.72 -3.30 1.39
N SER A 293 -2.31 -2.46 2.30
CA SER A 293 -1.06 -2.69 3.02
C SER A 293 -1.11 -4.04 3.73
N ARG A 294 0.00 -4.75 3.71
CA ARG A 294 0.12 -6.07 4.30
C ARG A 294 1.16 -6.03 5.40
N TYR A 295 0.74 -6.55 6.56
CA TYR A 295 1.57 -6.63 7.77
C TYR A 295 1.34 -7.97 8.45
N TYR A 296 2.30 -8.42 9.25
CA TYR A 296 2.22 -9.67 10.01
C TYR A 296 1.13 -9.61 11.08
N TYR A 297 0.46 -10.73 11.32
CA TYR A 297 -0.41 -10.95 12.48
C TYR A 297 0.45 -11.30 13.69
N VAL A 298 0.86 -10.30 14.45
CA VAL A 298 1.83 -10.45 15.56
C VAL A 298 1.53 -9.42 16.65
N MET A 299 2.16 -9.56 17.81
CA MET A 299 2.18 -8.54 18.86
C MET A 299 0.80 -8.04 19.27
N SER A 300 -0.16 -8.91 19.47
CA SER A 300 -1.46 -8.56 20.03
C SER A 300 -1.80 -9.46 21.21
N HIS A 301 -2.44 -8.90 22.24
CA HIS A 301 -3.04 -9.67 23.31
C HIS A 301 -4.51 -9.97 22.97
N GLY A 302 -5.01 -11.12 23.42
CA GLY A 302 -6.43 -11.44 23.35
C GLY A 302 -7.23 -10.70 24.41
N ALA A 303 -8.45 -10.31 24.09
CA ALA A 303 -9.42 -9.90 25.10
C ALA A 303 -9.87 -11.14 25.88
N TYR A 304 -9.13 -11.52 26.93
CA TYR A 304 -9.57 -12.56 27.85
C TYR A 304 -10.65 -11.98 28.77
N ASN A 305 -11.91 -12.14 28.42
CA ASN A 305 -12.97 -12.07 29.41
C ASN A 305 -12.91 -13.36 30.24
N TYR A 306 -12.06 -13.36 31.25
CA TYR A 306 -12.02 -14.41 32.24
C TYR A 306 -13.20 -14.25 33.18
N ASN A 307 -14.35 -14.77 32.79
CA ASN A 307 -15.44 -15.00 33.71
C ASN A 307 -15.27 -16.43 34.27
N ALA A 308 -15.35 -16.60 35.58
CA ALA A 308 -15.10 -17.87 36.28
C ALA A 308 -15.94 -19.07 35.77
N THR A 309 -16.88 -18.85 34.87
CA THR A 309 -17.80 -19.85 34.30
C THR A 309 -17.71 -20.05 32.80
N SER A 310 -17.01 -19.20 32.04
CA SER A 310 -16.81 -19.42 30.60
C SER A 310 -15.59 -18.68 30.06
N VAL A 311 -14.76 -19.37 29.28
CA VAL A 311 -13.68 -18.75 28.47
C VAL A 311 -14.27 -18.45 27.11
N THR A 312 -14.62 -17.20 26.85
CA THR A 312 -14.99 -16.76 25.50
C THR A 312 -13.72 -16.41 24.76
N ASN A 313 -13.30 -17.28 23.85
CA ASN A 313 -12.16 -17.03 22.97
C ASN A 313 -12.63 -16.19 21.77
N ASN A 314 -12.43 -14.88 21.79
CA ASN A 314 -12.69 -13.97 20.67
C ASN A 314 -11.52 -13.87 19.69
N ALA A 315 -10.62 -14.86 19.68
CA ALA A 315 -9.37 -14.84 18.90
C ALA A 315 -9.58 -14.57 17.39
N THR A 316 -10.69 -15.03 16.82
CA THR A 316 -10.99 -14.81 15.39
C THR A 316 -11.39 -13.36 15.08
N THR A 317 -12.09 -12.70 15.97
CA THR A 317 -12.44 -11.27 15.83
C THR A 317 -11.20 -10.40 16.04
N ASP A 318 -10.35 -10.79 17.00
CA ASP A 318 -9.13 -10.06 17.33
C ASP A 318 -8.08 -10.16 16.22
N LEU A 319 -8.00 -11.28 15.49
CA LEU A 319 -7.07 -11.43 14.37
C LEU A 319 -7.39 -10.47 13.22
N ALA A 320 -8.65 -10.28 12.87
CA ALA A 320 -9.04 -9.33 11.84
C ALA A 320 -8.74 -7.88 12.28
N ALA A 321 -9.00 -7.53 13.53
CA ALA A 321 -8.70 -6.22 14.09
C ALA A 321 -7.19 -5.94 14.17
N ASN A 322 -6.37 -6.97 14.35
CA ASN A 322 -4.93 -6.88 14.55
C ASN A 322 -4.10 -7.17 13.27
N ALA A 323 -4.72 -7.17 12.11
CA ALA A 323 -4.05 -7.42 10.82
C ALA A 323 -2.91 -6.42 10.49
N THR A 324 -2.77 -5.37 11.26
CA THR A 324 -1.79 -4.30 11.05
C THR A 324 -0.81 -4.11 12.21
N THR A 325 -0.77 -5.05 13.17
CA THR A 325 0.04 -4.90 14.40
C THR A 325 1.55 -4.94 14.14
N GLY A 326 2.00 -5.57 13.07
CA GLY A 326 3.42 -5.60 12.68
C GLY A 326 3.97 -4.29 12.10
N ARG A 327 3.15 -3.25 11.94
CA ARG A 327 3.51 -1.96 11.35
C ARG A 327 3.91 -0.91 12.38
N PHE A 328 4.46 0.20 11.88
CA PHE A 328 4.55 1.46 12.59
C PHE A 328 3.66 2.49 11.90
N ASN A 329 2.71 3.05 12.64
CA ASN A 329 1.87 4.16 12.19
C ASN A 329 2.29 5.42 12.97
N PRO A 330 2.75 6.51 12.32
CA PRO A 330 3.12 7.74 13.00
C PRO A 330 1.95 8.44 13.69
N GLY A 331 0.69 8.07 13.36
CA GLY A 331 -0.49 8.60 14.02
C GLY A 331 -0.69 10.11 13.86
N PHE A 332 -0.25 10.72 12.76
CA PHE A 332 -0.54 12.13 12.50
C PHE A 332 -2.04 12.32 12.33
N GLY A 333 -2.63 13.23 13.11
CA GLY A 333 -4.09 13.36 13.18
C GLY A 333 -4.68 14.39 12.22
N ASN A 334 -3.96 15.45 11.87
CA ASN A 334 -4.53 16.55 11.11
C ASN A 334 -3.70 16.98 9.88
N TRP A 335 -2.37 17.01 9.97
CA TRP A 335 -1.53 17.46 8.89
C TRP A 335 -0.24 16.65 8.79
N PHE A 336 0.34 16.62 7.60
CA PHE A 336 1.66 16.04 7.40
C PHE A 336 2.44 16.74 6.27
N THR A 337 3.75 16.60 6.34
CA THR A 337 4.69 16.80 5.24
C THR A 337 5.69 15.67 5.28
N THR A 338 5.90 15.02 4.18
CA THR A 338 6.86 13.93 4.08
C THR A 338 7.64 13.99 2.79
N VAL A 339 8.92 13.63 2.88
CA VAL A 339 9.81 13.47 1.72
C VAL A 339 10.38 12.06 1.72
N MET A 340 10.51 11.48 0.55
CA MET A 340 11.10 10.17 0.37
C MET A 340 12.16 10.20 -0.73
N PHE A 341 13.32 9.62 -0.44
CA PHE A 341 14.41 9.43 -1.39
C PHE A 341 14.63 7.94 -1.64
N ASN A 342 14.62 7.55 -2.91
CA ASN A 342 14.73 6.15 -3.31
C ASN A 342 15.85 5.97 -4.35
N PRO A 343 17.04 5.53 -3.96
CA PRO A 343 18.05 5.04 -4.88
C PRO A 343 17.76 3.59 -5.28
N PHE A 344 17.92 3.28 -6.57
CA PHE A 344 17.84 1.94 -7.11
C PHE A 344 18.98 1.70 -8.08
N VAL A 345 19.62 0.55 -7.96
CA VAL A 345 20.66 0.08 -8.90
C VAL A 345 20.36 -1.38 -9.25
N LYS A 346 20.35 -1.69 -10.53
CA LYS A 346 20.38 -3.08 -11.02
C LYS A 346 21.64 -3.27 -11.86
N PHE A 347 22.49 -4.21 -11.44
CA PHE A 347 23.67 -4.64 -12.19
C PHE A 347 23.59 -6.14 -12.42
N LYS A 348 23.30 -6.53 -13.68
CA LYS A 348 22.98 -7.93 -14.01
C LYS A 348 21.88 -8.47 -13.09
N GLY A 349 22.13 -9.59 -12.38
CA GLY A 349 21.18 -10.15 -11.40
C GLY A 349 21.15 -9.44 -10.05
N PHE A 350 22.11 -8.56 -9.74
CA PHE A 350 22.17 -7.84 -8.47
C PHE A 350 21.25 -6.61 -8.51
N GLU A 351 20.46 -6.43 -7.45
CA GLU A 351 19.60 -5.26 -7.24
C GLU A 351 19.83 -4.69 -5.84
N PHE A 352 19.94 -3.38 -5.77
CA PHE A 352 19.84 -2.61 -4.53
C PHE A 352 18.67 -1.62 -4.64
N PHE A 353 17.84 -1.54 -3.61
CA PHE A 353 16.80 -0.52 -3.50
C PHE A 353 16.84 0.09 -2.10
N GLY A 354 16.89 1.40 -2.02
CA GLY A 354 16.90 2.15 -0.77
C GLY A 354 15.62 2.96 -0.56
N THR A 355 15.25 3.13 0.70
CA THR A 355 14.19 4.04 1.13
C THR A 355 14.69 4.89 2.28
N ILE A 356 14.68 6.21 2.11
CA ILE A 356 14.91 7.20 3.16
C ILE A 356 13.65 8.06 3.19
N GLU A 357 12.85 7.93 4.24
CA GLU A 357 11.62 8.68 4.41
C GLU A 357 11.70 9.54 5.67
N LEU A 358 11.43 10.83 5.51
CA LEU A 358 11.43 11.83 6.58
C LEU A 358 10.04 12.44 6.64
N ALA A 359 9.26 12.05 7.64
CA ALA A 359 7.89 12.48 7.83
C ALA A 359 7.77 13.38 9.07
N GLN A 360 6.95 14.42 8.94
CA GLN A 360 6.54 15.25 10.06
C GLN A 360 5.06 15.57 9.98
N GLY A 361 4.44 15.72 11.14
CA GLY A 361 3.03 16.03 11.22
C GLY A 361 2.55 16.23 12.65
N GLY A 362 1.25 16.33 12.84
CA GLY A 362 0.65 16.54 14.15
C GLY A 362 -0.86 16.51 14.10
N ASP A 363 -1.47 16.67 15.28
CA ASP A 363 -2.93 16.63 15.46
C ASP A 363 -3.56 18.01 15.24
N LYS A 364 -2.83 19.09 15.55
CA LYS A 364 -3.30 20.45 15.30
C LYS A 364 -2.13 21.35 14.93
N LYS A 365 -2.12 21.82 13.66
CA LYS A 365 -1.04 22.65 13.14
C LYS A 365 -0.94 23.97 13.91
N GLY A 366 0.27 24.30 14.40
CA GLY A 366 0.54 25.54 15.14
C GLY A 366 0.10 25.52 16.61
N VAL A 367 -0.55 24.46 17.10
CA VAL A 367 -0.99 24.30 18.48
C VAL A 367 -0.22 23.16 19.15
N ASP A 368 -0.19 21.98 18.51
CA ASP A 368 0.52 20.83 19.05
C ASP A 368 1.96 20.76 18.54
N ALA A 369 2.81 20.13 19.33
CA ALA A 369 4.20 19.91 18.95
C ALA A 369 4.29 19.08 17.66
N THR A 370 5.07 19.57 16.70
CA THR A 370 5.40 18.82 15.49
C THR A 370 6.14 17.54 15.85
N ARG A 371 5.59 16.41 15.44
CA ARG A 371 6.24 15.10 15.59
C ARG A 371 7.00 14.74 14.32
N LYS A 372 8.17 14.11 14.49
CA LYS A 372 9.02 13.67 13.39
C LYS A 372 9.20 12.16 13.47
N VAL A 373 9.05 11.51 12.34
CA VAL A 373 9.27 10.06 12.18
C VAL A 373 10.14 9.85 10.94
N ASN A 374 11.16 9.04 11.10
CA ASN A 374 12.09 8.72 10.03
C ASN A 374 12.08 7.22 9.76
N GLN A 375 12.12 6.84 8.49
CA GLN A 375 12.29 5.47 8.04
C GLN A 375 13.53 5.35 7.16
N TYR A 376 14.29 4.29 7.40
CA TYR A 376 15.41 3.87 6.57
C TYR A 376 15.24 2.41 6.22
N ALA A 377 15.26 2.06 4.94
CA ALA A 377 15.25 0.68 4.49
C ALA A 377 16.23 0.47 3.36
N GLY A 378 16.85 -0.71 3.35
CA GLY A 378 17.71 -1.17 2.28
C GLY A 378 17.40 -2.60 1.91
N ASP A 379 17.13 -2.83 0.62
CA ASP A 379 16.89 -4.12 0.03
C ASP A 379 18.11 -4.50 -0.84
N VAL A 380 18.59 -5.71 -0.67
CA VAL A 380 19.55 -6.33 -1.58
C VAL A 380 18.92 -7.60 -2.13
N VAL A 381 18.87 -7.74 -3.44
CA VAL A 381 18.30 -8.93 -4.10
C VAL A 381 19.27 -9.40 -5.18
N TYR A 382 19.50 -10.69 -5.25
CA TYR A 382 20.24 -11.31 -6.33
C TYR A 382 19.37 -12.30 -7.08
N ARG A 383 19.15 -12.02 -8.38
CA ARG A 383 18.34 -12.86 -9.28
C ARG A 383 19.25 -13.71 -10.15
N PHE A 384 18.90 -14.98 -10.32
CA PHE A 384 19.72 -15.95 -11.08
C PHE A 384 18.86 -17.00 -11.77
N GLY A 385 19.53 -17.85 -12.53
CA GLY A 385 18.86 -18.86 -13.36
C GLY A 385 18.35 -18.29 -14.68
N THR A 386 17.87 -19.17 -15.55
CA THR A 386 17.29 -18.77 -16.83
C THR A 386 16.11 -17.85 -16.63
N ASN A 387 16.11 -16.66 -17.25
CA ASN A 387 15.10 -15.62 -17.11
C ASN A 387 14.91 -15.13 -15.66
N GLU A 388 15.96 -15.14 -14.85
CA GLU A 388 15.90 -14.70 -13.45
C GLU A 388 14.80 -15.43 -12.63
N LYS A 389 14.63 -16.75 -12.86
CA LYS A 389 13.57 -17.55 -12.20
C LYS A 389 13.72 -17.67 -10.70
N PHE A 390 14.94 -17.51 -10.19
CA PHE A 390 15.22 -17.62 -8.77
C PHE A 390 15.80 -16.32 -8.24
N TYR A 391 15.54 -16.04 -6.99
CA TYR A 391 16.23 -14.95 -6.29
C TYR A 391 16.42 -15.26 -4.82
N VAL A 392 17.41 -14.60 -4.25
CA VAL A 392 17.61 -14.47 -2.80
C VAL A 392 17.66 -12.99 -2.46
N GLY A 393 17.18 -12.63 -1.30
CA GLY A 393 17.16 -11.23 -0.89
C GLY A 393 17.28 -11.06 0.62
N ALA A 394 17.71 -9.87 1.02
CA ALA A 394 17.70 -9.41 2.39
C ALA A 394 17.22 -7.97 2.45
N ARG A 395 16.42 -7.64 3.46
CA ARG A 395 15.95 -6.30 3.80
C ARG A 395 16.28 -5.98 5.23
N TYR A 396 16.79 -4.78 5.46
CA TYR A 396 16.85 -4.19 6.79
C TYR A 396 16.09 -2.88 6.80
N ASN A 397 15.12 -2.74 7.72
CA ASN A 397 14.25 -1.59 7.81
C ASN A 397 14.22 -1.10 9.27
N VAL A 398 14.41 0.21 9.45
CA VAL A 398 14.36 0.89 10.74
C VAL A 398 13.39 2.06 10.64
N VAL A 399 12.48 2.15 11.60
CA VAL A 399 11.61 3.31 11.79
C VAL A 399 11.85 3.87 13.19
N SER A 400 11.96 5.18 13.30
CA SER A 400 12.08 5.82 14.60
C SER A 400 11.39 7.18 14.65
N GLY A 401 10.74 7.47 15.78
CA GLY A 401 10.02 8.73 15.95
C GLY A 401 9.26 8.82 17.25
N LYS A 402 8.57 9.94 17.45
CA LYS A 402 7.65 10.12 18.57
C LYS A 402 6.25 9.69 18.20
N LEU A 403 5.59 8.93 19.08
CA LEU A 403 4.19 8.55 18.97
C LEU A 403 3.25 9.75 19.27
N ALA A 404 1.97 9.56 19.20
CA ALA A 404 0.94 10.61 19.16
C ALA A 404 0.90 11.60 20.34
N LYS A 405 1.56 11.37 21.43
CA LYS A 405 1.49 12.28 22.61
C LYS A 405 2.85 12.84 22.96
N ALA A 406 2.87 14.10 23.38
CA ALA A 406 4.08 14.88 23.66
C ALA A 406 5.01 14.27 24.74
N ASP A 407 4.48 13.42 25.58
CA ASP A 407 5.16 12.91 26.78
C ASP A 407 5.89 11.58 26.55
N VAL A 408 5.81 11.03 25.34
CA VAL A 408 6.48 9.76 25.00
C VAL A 408 7.82 10.03 24.36
N ASP A 409 8.84 9.37 24.84
CA ASP A 409 10.17 9.38 24.25
C ASP A 409 10.14 8.77 22.83
N LYS A 410 11.21 9.02 22.10
CA LYS A 410 11.38 8.48 20.74
C LYS A 410 11.45 6.96 20.80
N VAL A 411 10.54 6.28 20.11
CA VAL A 411 10.55 4.83 19.95
C VAL A 411 11.24 4.43 18.66
N SER A 412 11.67 3.17 18.57
CA SER A 412 12.26 2.59 17.37
C SER A 412 11.75 1.18 17.10
N VAL A 413 11.55 0.86 15.84
CA VAL A 413 11.20 -0.47 15.35
C VAL A 413 12.22 -0.88 14.30
N ASN A 414 12.83 -2.05 14.46
CA ASN A 414 13.83 -2.58 13.55
C ASN A 414 13.38 -3.93 13.01
N ARG A 415 13.45 -4.13 11.70
CA ARG A 415 13.13 -5.41 11.05
C ARG A 415 14.29 -5.86 10.17
N PHE A 416 14.64 -7.12 10.29
CA PHE A 416 15.43 -7.84 9.32
C PHE A 416 14.57 -8.92 8.67
N GLU A 417 14.64 -9.04 7.35
CA GLU A 417 13.95 -10.04 6.58
C GLU A 417 14.90 -10.63 5.54
N SER A 418 14.94 -11.96 5.45
CA SER A 418 15.63 -12.67 4.37
C SER A 418 14.61 -13.49 3.58
N THR A 419 14.77 -13.57 2.27
CA THR A 419 13.82 -14.22 1.38
C THR A 419 14.51 -15.06 0.32
N VAL A 420 13.85 -16.13 -0.10
CA VAL A 420 14.11 -16.84 -1.33
C VAL A 420 12.83 -16.86 -2.16
N GLY A 421 12.95 -16.70 -3.47
CA GLY A 421 11.82 -16.71 -4.38
C GLY A 421 12.06 -17.54 -5.61
N TRP A 422 11.00 -18.16 -6.10
CA TRP A 422 11.00 -19.01 -7.26
C TRP A 422 9.81 -18.71 -8.17
N PHE A 423 10.08 -18.19 -9.35
CA PHE A 423 9.11 -18.09 -10.43
C PHE A 423 8.91 -19.45 -11.09
N MET A 424 7.87 -20.18 -10.71
CA MET A 424 7.48 -21.45 -11.34
C MET A 424 7.11 -21.20 -12.81
N THR A 425 6.39 -20.12 -13.04
CA THR A 425 6.09 -19.53 -14.36
C THR A 425 6.25 -18.02 -14.25
N LYS A 426 6.14 -17.28 -15.34
CA LYS A 426 6.14 -15.81 -15.30
C LYS A 426 5.00 -15.21 -14.44
N ASN A 427 3.94 -15.99 -14.20
CA ASN A 427 2.72 -15.59 -13.51
C ASN A 427 2.57 -16.21 -12.11
N ILE A 428 3.44 -17.16 -11.73
CA ILE A 428 3.35 -17.88 -10.45
C ILE A 428 4.68 -17.76 -9.72
N LEU A 429 4.65 -17.12 -8.56
CA LEU A 429 5.79 -16.90 -7.69
C LEU A 429 5.57 -17.58 -6.33
N ALA A 430 6.50 -18.40 -5.88
CA ALA A 430 6.60 -18.87 -4.52
C ALA A 430 7.71 -18.13 -3.78
N LYS A 431 7.44 -17.71 -2.54
CA LYS A 431 8.40 -17.03 -1.65
C LYS A 431 8.45 -17.72 -0.29
N LEU A 432 9.65 -17.83 0.26
CA LEU A 432 9.86 -18.19 1.66
C LEU A 432 10.70 -17.11 2.30
N ALA A 433 10.24 -16.55 3.40
CA ALA A 433 10.94 -15.52 4.14
C ALA A 433 11.09 -15.87 5.61
N TYR A 434 12.25 -15.52 6.17
CA TYR A 434 12.46 -15.43 7.61
C TYR A 434 12.48 -13.98 8.02
N THR A 435 11.72 -13.65 9.05
CA THR A 435 11.59 -12.28 9.54
C THR A 435 11.86 -12.23 11.04
N THR A 436 12.55 -11.18 11.48
CA THR A 436 12.64 -10.80 12.89
C THR A 436 12.45 -9.30 13.03
N GLN A 437 11.61 -8.90 13.98
CA GLN A 437 11.34 -7.49 14.29
C GLN A 437 11.42 -7.26 15.79
N SER A 438 11.96 -6.12 16.19
CA SER A 438 12.06 -5.70 17.60
C SER A 438 11.56 -4.28 17.78
N TYR A 439 10.97 -4.03 18.95
CA TYR A 439 10.40 -2.76 19.38
C TYR A 439 11.23 -2.24 20.56
N LYS A 440 11.72 -1.01 20.48
CA LYS A 440 12.61 -0.41 21.46
C LYS A 440 12.02 0.89 21.99
N ASP A 441 12.26 1.15 23.26
CA ASP A 441 11.90 2.40 23.96
C ASP A 441 10.39 2.65 24.04
N TYR A 442 9.58 1.59 23.92
CA TYR A 442 8.15 1.63 24.21
C TYR A 442 7.92 1.59 25.72
N THR A 443 6.99 2.42 26.21
CA THR A 443 6.60 2.43 27.63
C THR A 443 5.78 1.20 27.98
N GLN A 444 5.89 0.74 29.24
CA GLN A 444 5.16 -0.41 29.76
C GLN A 444 3.65 -0.24 29.67
N PHE A 445 3.16 0.98 29.83
CA PHE A 445 1.74 1.30 29.75
C PHE A 445 1.47 2.26 28.60
N SER A 446 0.30 2.09 27.99
CA SER A 446 -0.32 3.03 27.07
C SER A 446 -1.67 3.44 27.67
N GLY A 447 -1.71 4.59 28.33
CA GLY A 447 -2.82 4.96 29.19
C GLY A 447 -2.95 3.99 30.39
N ASN A 448 -4.12 3.38 30.54
CA ASN A 448 -4.40 2.39 31.59
C ASN A 448 -4.19 0.94 31.17
N SER A 449 -3.79 0.70 29.92
CA SER A 449 -3.57 -0.64 29.39
C SER A 449 -2.09 -0.95 29.26
N LEU A 450 -1.72 -2.23 29.41
CA LEU A 450 -0.38 -2.68 29.10
C LEU A 450 -0.11 -2.53 27.60
N ASN A 451 1.11 -2.15 27.28
CA ASN A 451 1.55 -1.93 25.91
C ASN A 451 2.18 -3.21 25.36
N ASP A 452 1.54 -3.84 24.39
CA ASP A 452 2.01 -5.08 23.75
C ASP A 452 3.45 -4.98 23.21
N LEU A 453 3.88 -3.77 22.87
CA LEU A 453 5.18 -3.50 22.24
C LEU A 453 6.33 -3.25 23.25
N TYR A 454 6.05 -3.22 24.55
CA TYR A 454 7.08 -3.03 25.57
C TYR A 454 8.03 -4.23 25.66
N GLY A 455 9.31 -4.03 25.31
CA GLY A 455 10.26 -5.11 25.12
C GLY A 455 9.87 -6.10 24.00
N GLY A 456 9.00 -5.66 23.11
CA GLY A 456 8.36 -6.48 22.10
C GLY A 456 9.32 -7.00 21.03
N LYS A 457 9.09 -8.22 20.59
CA LYS A 457 9.80 -8.88 19.49
C LYS A 457 8.94 -9.95 18.87
N PHE A 458 9.03 -10.11 17.55
CA PHE A 458 8.55 -11.32 16.89
C PHE A 458 9.58 -11.85 15.89
N ASN A 459 9.50 -13.13 15.60
CA ASN A 459 10.28 -13.78 14.57
C ASN A 459 9.60 -15.04 14.05
N GLY A 460 9.98 -15.47 12.86
CA GLY A 460 9.49 -16.73 12.30
C GLY A 460 9.61 -16.80 10.79
N LEU A 461 8.92 -17.77 10.23
CA LEU A 461 8.88 -18.07 8.81
C LEU A 461 7.53 -17.71 8.22
N MET A 462 7.56 -17.19 6.99
CA MET A 462 6.38 -17.04 6.14
C MET A 462 6.64 -17.70 4.80
N PHE A 463 5.64 -18.43 4.31
CA PHE A 463 5.56 -18.86 2.93
C PHE A 463 4.45 -18.09 2.22
N GLU A 464 4.70 -17.67 0.99
CA GLU A 464 3.70 -16.98 0.17
C GLU A 464 3.71 -17.54 -1.26
N ALA A 465 2.53 -17.86 -1.77
CA ALA A 465 2.29 -18.15 -3.18
C ALA A 465 1.49 -17.01 -3.81
N VAL A 466 2.00 -16.45 -4.92
CA VAL A 466 1.37 -15.35 -5.67
C VAL A 466 1.08 -15.83 -7.07
N ILE A 467 -0.15 -15.62 -7.52
CA ILE A 467 -0.63 -15.98 -8.86
C ILE A 467 -1.18 -14.71 -9.49
N THR A 468 -0.76 -14.41 -10.74
CA THR A 468 -1.28 -13.27 -11.51
C THR A 468 -1.69 -13.70 -12.91
N PHE A 469 -2.60 -12.99 -13.52
CA PHE A 469 -3.04 -13.24 -14.89
C PHE A 469 -3.58 -11.98 -15.56
#